data_b3699e28081f6eadf30c4aaec37fbb57
#
_entry.id   b3699e28081f6eadf30c4aaec37fbb57
#
_cell.length_a   1.000
_cell.length_b   1.000
_cell.length_c   1.000
_cell.angle_alpha   90.00
_cell.angle_beta   90.00
_cell.angle_gamma   90.00
#
_symmetry.space_group_name_H-M   'P 1'
#
loop_
_entity.id
_entity.type
_entity.pdbx_description
1 polymer ?
#
loop_
_entity_poly.entity_id
_entity_poly.type
_entity_poly.pdbx_seq_one_letter_code
_entity_poly.pdbx_strand_id
1 'polypeptide(L)'
;MACSSRTLLMSSTFNRCRLEPFKVHILGCGSALPTLRHNASSQVVEVRGKLFMLDCAEGTQMQLRRSKIRFTKLSHVFITHLHGDHCFGLIGMISTFGLVGRTAPLHVYAPKELGPILEGQIAFFTHDLGFEVKFHPVDPTQHTVVYHDHSVEVLSIPLQHRMPCCGYLIREKATQPHIRPDMMKFYEIPISQRNNIKKGADWVTSEGETIPNERLVTPADPVRSYAYCSDTRYIDDLWQLLQGVDTLYHESTYGDDHLKQADKYFHSTARQAAIVARQAGVGKLLLGHFSSRYENEEVLLNEAKEEFENCYLTNEMDVFDV
;
A
#
# COMPACT_ATOMS: atom_id res chain seq x y z
N MET A 1 35.65 12.70 56.34
CA MET A 1 34.79 11.60 55.88
C MET A 1 33.88 12.14 54.80
N ALA A 2 34.18 11.90 53.52
CA ALA A 2 33.41 12.41 52.40
C ALA A 2 32.57 11.23 51.83
N CYS A 3 31.26 11.38 51.91
CA CYS A 3 30.33 10.44 51.38
C CYS A 3 30.07 10.78 49.89
N SER A 4 30.60 9.96 48.99
CA SER A 4 30.44 10.08 47.52
C SER A 4 29.14 9.43 47.12
N SER A 5 28.13 10.22 46.78
CA SER A 5 26.90 9.76 46.16
C SER A 5 27.14 9.48 44.64
N ARG A 6 27.27 8.24 44.27
CA ARG A 6 27.25 7.80 42.86
C ARG A 6 25.82 7.80 42.33
N THR A 7 25.50 8.79 41.53
CA THR A 7 24.28 8.82 40.73
C THR A 7 24.46 7.81 39.57
N LEU A 8 23.76 6.67 39.66
CA LEU A 8 23.64 5.74 38.55
C LEU A 8 22.74 6.34 37.49
N LEU A 9 23.36 6.84 36.42
CA LEU A 9 22.67 7.13 35.16
C LEU A 9 22.28 5.78 34.51
N MET A 10 21.04 5.34 34.75
CA MET A 10 20.45 4.28 33.99
C MET A 10 20.20 4.77 32.56
N SER A 11 21.05 4.42 31.62
CA SER A 11 20.78 4.56 30.19
C SER A 11 19.64 3.64 29.82
N SER A 12 18.44 4.20 29.70
CA SER A 12 17.28 3.48 29.17
C SER A 12 17.42 3.31 27.66
N THR A 13 18.15 2.31 27.23
CA THR A 13 18.00 1.77 25.87
C THR A 13 16.65 1.06 25.79
N PHE A 14 15.58 1.85 25.63
CA PHE A 14 14.31 1.32 25.17
C PHE A 14 14.55 0.71 23.80
N ASN A 15 14.52 -0.61 23.71
CA ASN A 15 14.33 -1.32 22.45
C ASN A 15 13.00 -0.83 21.88
N ARG A 16 13.02 0.21 21.04
CA ARG A 16 11.85 0.59 20.25
C ARG A 16 11.47 -0.65 19.47
N CYS A 17 10.33 -1.23 19.76
CA CYS A 17 9.72 -2.24 18.93
C CYS A 17 9.73 -1.67 17.51
N ARG A 18 10.50 -2.29 16.60
CA ARG A 18 10.64 -1.79 15.24
C ARG A 18 9.30 -2.00 14.59
N LEU A 19 8.63 -0.92 14.18
CA LEU A 19 7.36 -1.00 13.45
C LEU A 19 7.52 -2.00 12.29
N GLU A 20 6.53 -2.86 12.10
CA GLU A 20 6.46 -3.74 10.95
C GLU A 20 6.56 -2.89 9.66
N PRO A 21 7.29 -3.35 8.63
CA PRO A 21 7.40 -2.60 7.39
C PRO A 21 6.02 -2.35 6.77
N PHE A 22 5.79 -1.12 6.35
CA PHE A 22 4.73 -0.77 5.41
C PHE A 22 5.37 0.10 4.34
N LYS A 23 5.63 -0.49 3.16
CA LYS A 23 6.41 0.11 2.10
C LYS A 23 5.72 0.00 0.76
N VAL A 24 5.88 1.02 -0.06
CA VAL A 24 5.44 1.03 -1.46
C VAL A 24 6.68 0.98 -2.35
N HIS A 25 6.77 -0.03 -3.18
CA HIS A 25 7.83 -0.21 -4.17
C HIS A 25 7.27 0.14 -5.55
N ILE A 26 7.86 1.12 -6.22
CA ILE A 26 7.46 1.54 -7.55
C ILE A 26 8.16 0.68 -8.58
N LEU A 27 7.39 -0.03 -9.41
CA LEU A 27 7.89 -0.87 -10.49
C LEU A 27 7.68 -0.22 -11.86
N GLY A 28 6.68 0.65 -11.98
CA GLY A 28 6.38 1.44 -13.13
C GLY A 28 5.49 2.61 -12.77
N CYS A 29 5.77 3.77 -13.31
CA CYS A 29 5.06 5.03 -13.03
C CYS A 29 4.77 5.86 -14.30
N GLY A 30 4.99 5.31 -15.49
CA GLY A 30 4.60 5.90 -16.75
C GLY A 30 3.15 5.59 -17.13
N SER A 31 2.57 6.42 -18.00
CA SER A 31 1.25 6.21 -18.59
C SER A 31 1.31 5.22 -19.78
N ALA A 32 0.22 5.15 -20.55
CA ALA A 32 -0.04 4.15 -21.59
C ALA A 32 1.10 3.93 -22.62
N LEU A 33 1.84 4.97 -23.00
CA LEU A 33 2.93 4.85 -23.96
C LEU A 33 4.23 4.46 -23.24
N PRO A 34 4.75 3.23 -23.43
CA PRO A 34 6.03 2.85 -22.85
C PRO A 34 7.18 3.74 -23.33
N THR A 35 8.05 4.12 -22.43
CA THR A 35 9.25 4.92 -22.72
C THR A 35 10.51 4.22 -22.24
N LEU A 36 11.68 4.72 -22.64
CA LEU A 36 12.93 4.19 -22.11
C LEU A 36 13.19 4.62 -20.65
N ARG A 37 12.47 5.64 -20.16
CA ARG A 37 12.60 6.15 -18.79
C ARG A 37 11.66 5.45 -17.82
N HIS A 38 10.38 5.32 -18.22
CA HIS A 38 9.34 4.79 -17.34
C HIS A 38 8.68 3.57 -17.96
N ASN A 39 8.46 2.58 -17.12
CA ASN A 39 7.60 1.44 -17.39
C ASN A 39 6.16 1.81 -17.04
N ALA A 40 5.21 1.13 -17.68
CA ALA A 40 3.79 1.31 -17.38
C ALA A 40 3.43 0.87 -15.96
N SER A 41 2.25 1.24 -15.50
CA SER A 41 1.79 1.20 -14.11
C SER A 41 1.96 -0.16 -13.42
N SER A 42 2.75 -0.19 -12.36
CA SER A 42 2.82 -1.33 -11.44
C SER A 42 3.49 -0.94 -10.13
N GLN A 43 2.97 -1.43 -9.01
CA GLN A 43 3.54 -1.22 -7.68
C GLN A 43 3.45 -2.49 -6.85
N VAL A 44 4.33 -2.64 -5.85
CA VAL A 44 4.21 -3.67 -4.83
C VAL A 44 4.16 -3.00 -3.47
N VAL A 45 3.14 -3.33 -2.70
CA VAL A 45 2.96 -2.88 -1.33
C VAL A 45 3.35 -3.99 -0.37
N GLU A 46 4.35 -3.73 0.47
CA GLU A 46 4.76 -4.59 1.57
C GLU A 46 4.11 -4.10 2.86
N VAL A 47 3.24 -4.91 3.46
CA VAL A 47 2.54 -4.58 4.70
C VAL A 47 2.32 -5.82 5.55
N ARG A 48 2.68 -5.76 6.84
CA ARG A 48 2.49 -6.88 7.79
C ARG A 48 3.02 -8.22 7.25
N GLY A 49 4.20 -8.18 6.60
CA GLY A 49 4.85 -9.36 6.02
C GLY A 49 4.19 -9.93 4.76
N LYS A 50 3.19 -9.24 4.19
CA LYS A 50 2.50 -9.58 2.94
C LYS A 50 2.97 -8.70 1.81
N LEU A 51 2.86 -9.21 0.59
CA LEU A 51 3.10 -8.46 -0.64
C LEU A 51 1.82 -8.42 -1.48
N PHE A 52 1.35 -7.22 -1.76
CA PHE A 52 0.23 -6.91 -2.64
C PHE A 52 0.75 -6.20 -3.89
N MET A 53 0.31 -6.61 -5.07
CA MET A 53 0.59 -5.91 -6.31
C MET A 53 -0.60 -5.05 -6.71
N LEU A 54 -0.34 -3.81 -7.08
CA LEU A 54 -1.31 -2.86 -7.64
C LEU A 54 -0.93 -2.63 -9.09
N ASP A 55 -1.79 -3.04 -9.99
CA ASP A 55 -1.59 -3.15 -11.42
C ASP A 55 -0.40 -4.03 -11.83
N CYS A 56 -0.46 -4.58 -13.01
CA CYS A 56 0.55 -5.48 -13.54
C CYS A 56 0.69 -5.24 -15.05
N ALA A 57 1.30 -4.14 -15.40
CA ALA A 57 1.57 -3.74 -16.78
C ALA A 57 2.62 -4.62 -17.46
N GLU A 58 2.80 -4.44 -18.75
CA GLU A 58 3.89 -5.06 -19.50
C GLU A 58 5.25 -4.72 -18.87
N GLY A 59 6.14 -5.69 -18.80
CA GLY A 59 7.47 -5.53 -18.21
C GLY A 59 7.54 -5.66 -16.68
N THR A 60 6.41 -5.67 -15.95
CA THR A 60 6.35 -5.78 -14.48
C THR A 60 7.18 -6.95 -13.93
N GLN A 61 7.13 -8.12 -14.57
CA GLN A 61 7.92 -9.28 -14.12
C GLN A 61 9.44 -9.01 -14.13
N MET A 62 9.94 -8.22 -15.08
CA MET A 62 11.36 -7.84 -15.13
C MET A 62 11.70 -6.82 -14.05
N GLN A 63 10.82 -5.89 -13.80
CA GLN A 63 10.97 -4.90 -12.73
C GLN A 63 10.93 -5.56 -11.33
N LEU A 64 10.06 -6.54 -11.11
CA LEU A 64 10.07 -7.37 -9.90
C LEU A 64 11.41 -8.05 -9.68
N ARG A 65 12.03 -8.58 -10.73
CA ARG A 65 13.36 -9.19 -10.61
C ARG A 65 14.45 -8.17 -10.27
N ARG A 66 14.37 -6.97 -10.83
CA ARG A 66 15.31 -5.86 -10.55
C ARG A 66 15.16 -5.34 -9.12
N SER A 67 13.93 -5.22 -8.62
CA SER A 67 13.63 -4.71 -7.27
C SER A 67 14.11 -5.61 -6.14
N LYS A 68 14.53 -6.86 -6.42
CA LYS A 68 14.96 -7.88 -5.45
C LYS A 68 13.84 -8.27 -4.45
N ILE A 69 12.60 -7.87 -4.67
CA ILE A 69 11.45 -8.32 -3.90
C ILE A 69 11.32 -9.86 -4.06
N ARG A 70 11.05 -10.54 -2.98
CA ARG A 70 10.77 -11.99 -3.02
C ARG A 70 9.39 -12.24 -3.62
N PHE A 71 9.28 -12.15 -4.95
CA PHE A 71 8.02 -12.25 -5.68
C PHE A 71 7.28 -13.58 -5.45
N THR A 72 7.97 -14.64 -5.01
CA THR A 72 7.31 -15.90 -4.58
C THR A 72 6.36 -15.70 -3.39
N LYS A 73 6.54 -14.63 -2.60
CA LYS A 73 5.64 -14.24 -1.51
C LYS A 73 4.45 -13.38 -1.97
N LEU A 74 4.48 -12.90 -3.20
CA LEU A 74 3.36 -12.13 -3.77
C LEU A 74 2.16 -13.06 -3.91
N SER A 75 1.08 -12.76 -3.21
CA SER A 75 -0.11 -13.62 -3.14
C SER A 75 -1.39 -12.97 -3.66
N HIS A 76 -1.40 -11.64 -3.79
CA HIS A 76 -2.58 -10.88 -4.19
C HIS A 76 -2.19 -9.84 -5.24
N VAL A 77 -2.96 -9.75 -6.31
CA VAL A 77 -2.85 -8.75 -7.38
C VAL A 77 -4.19 -8.02 -7.48
N PHE A 78 -4.14 -6.70 -7.48
CA PHE A 78 -5.30 -5.83 -7.61
C PHE A 78 -5.15 -5.01 -8.89
N ILE A 79 -6.05 -5.19 -9.84
CA ILE A 79 -6.05 -4.49 -11.12
C ILE A 79 -7.13 -3.40 -11.06
N THR A 80 -6.74 -2.17 -11.35
CA THR A 80 -7.62 -1.00 -11.28
C THR A 80 -8.65 -0.98 -12.40
N HIS A 81 -8.20 -1.27 -13.62
CA HIS A 81 -9.02 -1.32 -14.83
C HIS A 81 -8.32 -2.12 -15.93
N LEU A 82 -8.97 -2.28 -17.08
CA LEU A 82 -8.53 -3.23 -18.11
C LEU A 82 -7.83 -2.58 -19.32
N HIS A 83 -7.25 -1.38 -19.18
CA HIS A 83 -6.28 -0.91 -20.16
C HIS A 83 -5.00 -1.75 -20.12
N GLY A 84 -4.33 -1.89 -21.25
CA GLY A 84 -3.17 -2.78 -21.40
C GLY A 84 -2.01 -2.39 -20.49
N ASP A 85 -1.78 -1.11 -20.32
CA ASP A 85 -0.75 -0.53 -19.45
C ASP A 85 -1.00 -0.73 -17.93
N HIS A 86 -2.08 -1.45 -17.57
CA HIS A 86 -2.39 -1.86 -16.20
C HIS A 86 -2.48 -3.38 -16.02
N CYS A 87 -2.69 -4.16 -17.09
CA CYS A 87 -2.96 -5.60 -16.94
C CYS A 87 -2.20 -6.55 -17.89
N PHE A 88 -1.57 -6.08 -18.97
CA PHE A 88 -0.95 -6.97 -19.97
C PHE A 88 0.22 -7.79 -19.45
N GLY A 89 0.86 -7.39 -18.36
CA GLY A 89 1.93 -8.17 -17.73
C GLY A 89 1.45 -9.36 -16.91
N LEU A 90 0.16 -9.42 -16.57
CA LEU A 90 -0.39 -10.39 -15.61
C LEU A 90 -0.19 -11.84 -16.08
N ILE A 91 -0.54 -12.16 -17.31
CA ILE A 91 -0.39 -13.53 -17.83
C ILE A 91 1.09 -13.96 -17.91
N GLY A 92 1.99 -13.04 -18.30
CA GLY A 92 3.43 -13.30 -18.31
C GLY A 92 3.99 -13.55 -16.91
N MET A 93 3.49 -12.81 -15.91
CA MET A 93 3.86 -13.01 -14.51
C MET A 93 3.34 -14.35 -13.96
N ILE A 94 2.09 -14.72 -14.26
CA ILE A 94 1.50 -16.01 -13.87
C ILE A 94 2.32 -17.17 -14.48
N SER A 95 2.66 -17.11 -15.76
CA SER A 95 3.53 -18.08 -16.42
C SER A 95 4.89 -18.20 -15.72
N THR A 96 5.51 -17.06 -15.38
CA THR A 96 6.79 -17.04 -14.66
C THR A 96 6.66 -17.70 -13.28
N PHE A 97 5.57 -17.48 -12.55
CA PHE A 97 5.32 -18.13 -11.26
C PHE A 97 5.23 -19.65 -11.39
N GLY A 98 4.61 -20.16 -12.47
CA GLY A 98 4.61 -21.59 -12.79
C GLY A 98 6.02 -22.13 -13.00
N LEU A 99 6.82 -21.45 -13.84
CA LEU A 99 8.20 -21.84 -14.14
C LEU A 99 9.13 -21.88 -12.92
N VAL A 100 8.90 -21.03 -11.92
CA VAL A 100 9.70 -21.02 -10.67
C VAL A 100 9.13 -21.95 -9.60
N GLY A 101 8.15 -22.78 -9.93
CA GLY A 101 7.63 -23.82 -9.05
C GLY A 101 6.71 -23.31 -7.93
N ARG A 102 5.95 -22.25 -8.18
CA ARG A 102 4.93 -21.78 -7.21
C ARG A 102 3.89 -22.88 -6.95
N THR A 103 3.53 -23.07 -5.69
CA THR A 103 2.44 -23.99 -5.28
C THR A 103 1.30 -23.27 -4.54
N ALA A 104 1.60 -22.11 -3.93
CA ALA A 104 0.59 -21.34 -3.20
C ALA A 104 -0.37 -20.62 -4.17
N PRO A 105 -1.66 -20.50 -3.85
CA PRO A 105 -2.63 -19.80 -4.69
C PRO A 105 -2.22 -18.36 -4.96
N LEU A 106 -2.59 -17.83 -6.14
CA LEU A 106 -2.51 -16.42 -6.50
C LEU A 106 -3.94 -15.87 -6.57
N HIS A 107 -4.22 -14.82 -5.81
CA HIS A 107 -5.51 -14.15 -5.80
C HIS A 107 -5.46 -12.92 -6.71
N VAL A 108 -6.40 -12.81 -7.67
CA VAL A 108 -6.50 -11.68 -8.60
C VAL A 108 -7.83 -10.98 -8.39
N TYR A 109 -7.78 -9.73 -8.00
CA TYR A 109 -8.92 -8.82 -7.79
C TYR A 109 -8.97 -7.85 -8.95
N ALA A 110 -10.06 -7.84 -9.72
CA ALA A 110 -10.17 -7.01 -10.92
C ALA A 110 -11.64 -6.83 -11.33
N PRO A 111 -11.96 -5.88 -12.22
CA PRO A 111 -13.25 -5.83 -12.90
C PRO A 111 -13.61 -7.21 -13.48
N LYS A 112 -14.88 -7.59 -13.37
CA LYS A 112 -15.37 -8.95 -13.67
C LYS A 112 -15.03 -9.45 -15.08
N GLU A 113 -14.89 -8.54 -16.02
CA GLU A 113 -14.60 -8.83 -17.43
C GLU A 113 -13.22 -9.49 -17.63
N LEU A 114 -12.30 -9.29 -16.69
CA LEU A 114 -10.97 -9.93 -16.76
C LEU A 114 -11.05 -11.44 -16.51
N GLY A 115 -11.99 -11.92 -15.71
CA GLY A 115 -12.08 -13.33 -15.33
C GLY A 115 -12.05 -14.30 -16.52
N PRO A 116 -13.04 -14.23 -17.43
CA PRO A 116 -13.06 -15.11 -18.63
C PRO A 116 -11.84 -14.94 -19.55
N ILE A 117 -11.30 -13.72 -19.66
CA ILE A 117 -10.11 -13.46 -20.47
C ILE A 117 -8.90 -14.16 -19.86
N LEU A 118 -8.71 -14.00 -18.56
CA LEU A 118 -7.58 -14.60 -17.83
C LEU A 118 -7.65 -16.12 -17.81
N GLU A 119 -8.84 -16.71 -17.62
CA GLU A 119 -9.07 -18.15 -17.70
C GLU A 119 -8.69 -18.68 -19.09
N GLY A 120 -9.14 -18.00 -20.16
CA GLY A 120 -8.79 -18.37 -21.52
C GLY A 120 -7.29 -18.29 -21.82
N GLN A 121 -6.63 -17.24 -21.32
CA GLN A 121 -5.17 -17.07 -21.48
C GLN A 121 -4.41 -18.15 -20.69
N ILE A 122 -4.81 -18.44 -19.47
CA ILE A 122 -4.19 -19.50 -18.65
C ILE A 122 -4.35 -20.84 -19.35
N ALA A 123 -5.54 -21.18 -19.80
CA ALA A 123 -5.81 -22.44 -20.49
C ALA A 123 -5.01 -22.60 -21.79
N PHE A 124 -4.76 -21.50 -22.50
CA PHE A 124 -4.05 -21.52 -23.78
C PHE A 124 -2.53 -21.48 -23.66
N PHE A 125 -2.01 -20.59 -22.77
CA PHE A 125 -0.57 -20.31 -22.70
C PHE A 125 0.17 -21.10 -21.62
N THR A 126 -0.55 -21.67 -20.63
CA THR A 126 0.09 -22.35 -19.52
C THR A 126 -0.44 -23.79 -19.40
N HIS A 127 0.47 -24.76 -19.46
CA HIS A 127 0.17 -26.16 -19.17
C HIS A 127 0.67 -26.48 -17.77
N ASP A 128 -0.17 -27.03 -16.90
CA ASP A 128 0.17 -27.45 -15.53
C ASP A 128 0.83 -26.36 -14.67
N LEU A 129 0.07 -25.33 -14.31
CA LEU A 129 0.59 -24.22 -13.50
C LEU A 129 1.16 -24.64 -12.14
N GLY A 130 0.83 -25.79 -11.60
CA GLY A 130 1.24 -26.22 -10.26
C GLY A 130 0.62 -25.40 -9.11
N PHE A 131 -0.14 -24.36 -9.39
CA PHE A 131 -0.88 -23.53 -8.42
C PHE A 131 -2.20 -23.02 -9.00
N GLU A 132 -3.11 -22.68 -8.11
CA GLU A 132 -4.43 -22.14 -8.46
C GLU A 132 -4.37 -20.62 -8.62
N VAL A 133 -5.00 -20.08 -9.66
CA VAL A 133 -5.29 -18.65 -9.80
C VAL A 133 -6.74 -18.43 -9.41
N LYS A 134 -6.98 -17.73 -8.29
CA LYS A 134 -8.30 -17.42 -7.76
C LYS A 134 -8.72 -16.02 -8.18
N PHE A 135 -9.71 -15.95 -9.05
CA PHE A 135 -10.26 -14.68 -9.50
C PHE A 135 -11.36 -14.18 -8.55
N HIS A 136 -11.29 -12.90 -8.19
CA HIS A 136 -12.23 -12.19 -7.34
C HIS A 136 -12.76 -10.97 -8.09
N PRO A 137 -14.00 -10.97 -8.56
CA PRO A 137 -14.58 -9.84 -9.26
C PRO A 137 -14.74 -8.65 -8.30
N VAL A 138 -14.31 -7.47 -8.75
CA VAL A 138 -14.48 -6.19 -8.06
C VAL A 138 -15.48 -5.35 -8.83
N ASP A 139 -16.44 -4.75 -8.13
CA ASP A 139 -17.30 -3.70 -8.69
C ASP A 139 -16.57 -2.35 -8.55
N PRO A 140 -16.08 -1.75 -9.64
CA PRO A 140 -15.33 -0.51 -9.58
C PRO A 140 -16.17 0.72 -9.22
N THR A 141 -17.50 0.58 -9.17
CA THR A 141 -18.42 1.68 -8.84
C THR A 141 -18.71 1.79 -7.34
N GLN A 142 -18.26 0.80 -6.55
CA GLN A 142 -18.56 0.71 -5.13
C GLN A 142 -17.31 0.95 -4.28
N HIS A 143 -17.47 1.65 -3.16
CA HIS A 143 -16.46 1.73 -2.11
C HIS A 143 -16.70 0.61 -1.09
N THR A 144 -16.06 -0.53 -1.29
CA THR A 144 -16.29 -1.74 -0.48
C THR A 144 -15.00 -2.46 -0.13
N VAL A 145 -15.02 -3.24 0.95
CA VAL A 145 -13.90 -4.12 1.31
C VAL A 145 -13.85 -5.29 0.32
N VAL A 146 -12.79 -5.34 -0.49
CA VAL A 146 -12.54 -6.41 -1.47
C VAL A 146 -11.65 -7.53 -0.92
N TYR A 147 -10.80 -7.22 0.06
CA TYR A 147 -9.98 -8.18 0.78
C TYR A 147 -9.84 -7.78 2.25
N HIS A 148 -9.84 -8.75 3.15
CA HIS A 148 -9.43 -8.53 4.53
C HIS A 148 -8.90 -9.82 5.18
N ASP A 149 -8.01 -9.63 6.15
CA ASP A 149 -7.61 -10.67 7.10
C ASP A 149 -7.55 -10.11 8.53
N HIS A 150 -6.79 -10.74 9.43
CA HIS A 150 -6.66 -10.29 10.82
C HIS A 150 -5.85 -9.00 10.99
N SER A 151 -5.06 -8.60 10.00
CA SER A 151 -4.06 -7.51 10.13
C SER A 151 -4.22 -6.38 9.11
N VAL A 152 -4.85 -6.64 7.96
CA VAL A 152 -4.96 -5.70 6.84
C VAL A 152 -6.36 -5.82 6.21
N GLU A 153 -6.85 -4.73 5.65
CA GLU A 153 -7.99 -4.71 4.73
C GLU A 153 -7.66 -3.89 3.48
N VAL A 154 -8.29 -4.23 2.36
CA VAL A 154 -8.21 -3.49 1.10
C VAL A 154 -9.61 -3.12 0.66
N LEU A 155 -9.82 -1.83 0.38
CA LEU A 155 -11.09 -1.31 -0.12
C LEU A 155 -10.91 -0.81 -1.55
N SER A 156 -11.94 -0.96 -2.39
CA SER A 156 -12.04 -0.29 -3.68
C SER A 156 -12.37 1.19 -3.51
N ILE A 157 -11.83 2.04 -4.36
CA ILE A 157 -12.11 3.49 -4.41
C ILE A 157 -12.69 3.78 -5.80
N PRO A 158 -13.98 4.13 -5.95
CA PRO A 158 -14.55 4.49 -7.25
C PRO A 158 -13.79 5.65 -7.90
N LEU A 159 -13.37 5.47 -9.15
CA LEU A 159 -12.68 6.48 -9.96
C LEU A 159 -13.43 6.71 -11.27
N GLN A 160 -13.08 7.80 -11.97
CA GLN A 160 -13.73 8.19 -13.23
C GLN A 160 -12.74 8.16 -14.39
N HIS A 161 -12.82 7.12 -15.19
CA HIS A 161 -12.01 6.96 -16.40
C HIS A 161 -12.90 6.57 -17.60
N ARG A 162 -12.31 6.39 -18.80
CA ARG A 162 -13.03 6.01 -20.03
C ARG A 162 -13.69 4.64 -19.97
N MET A 163 -13.20 3.80 -19.07
CA MET A 163 -13.77 2.50 -18.76
C MET A 163 -13.97 2.37 -17.25
N PRO A 164 -14.76 1.41 -16.76
CA PRO A 164 -14.93 1.18 -15.34
C PRO A 164 -13.59 1.01 -14.64
N CYS A 165 -13.30 1.86 -13.66
CA CYS A 165 -12.02 1.95 -12.97
C CYS A 165 -12.22 2.18 -11.47
N CYS A 166 -11.37 1.59 -10.64
CA CYS A 166 -11.27 1.89 -9.23
C CYS A 166 -9.80 1.95 -8.78
N GLY A 167 -9.54 2.74 -7.76
CA GLY A 167 -8.32 2.68 -6.98
C GLY A 167 -8.45 1.67 -5.83
N TYR A 168 -7.41 1.59 -4.99
CA TYR A 168 -7.39 0.71 -3.82
C TYR A 168 -6.83 1.42 -2.60
N LEU A 169 -7.53 1.30 -1.46
CA LEU A 169 -7.06 1.74 -0.15
C LEU A 169 -6.63 0.51 0.66
N ILE A 170 -5.34 0.41 0.96
CA ILE A 170 -4.77 -0.62 1.83
C ILE A 170 -4.60 -0.01 3.22
N ARG A 171 -5.22 -0.62 4.24
CA ARG A 171 -5.22 -0.12 5.60
C ARG A 171 -4.87 -1.23 6.59
N GLU A 172 -3.96 -0.94 7.52
CA GLU A 172 -3.69 -1.82 8.64
C GLU A 172 -4.91 -1.88 9.57
N LYS A 173 -5.12 -3.01 10.21
CA LYS A 173 -6.09 -3.12 11.31
C LYS A 173 -5.42 -2.82 12.64
N ALA A 174 -6.17 -2.22 13.54
CA ALA A 174 -5.69 -1.93 14.88
C ALA A 174 -5.18 -3.20 15.58
N THR A 175 -4.01 -3.09 16.20
CA THR A 175 -3.42 -4.15 17.00
C THR A 175 -3.72 -3.96 18.49
N GLN A 176 -3.43 -4.99 19.27
CA GLN A 176 -3.51 -4.85 20.72
C GLN A 176 -2.28 -4.13 21.27
N PRO A 177 -2.36 -3.49 22.44
CA PRO A 177 -1.23 -2.92 23.13
C PRO A 177 -0.08 -3.91 23.30
N HIS A 178 1.14 -3.39 23.34
CA HIS A 178 2.33 -4.19 23.57
C HIS A 178 2.58 -4.39 25.05
N ILE A 179 2.81 -5.64 25.45
CA ILE A 179 3.18 -5.95 26.83
C ILE A 179 4.59 -5.42 27.11
N ARG A 180 4.78 -4.90 28.31
CA ARG A 180 6.08 -4.52 28.84
C ARG A 180 6.75 -5.74 29.51
N PRO A 181 7.75 -6.36 28.90
CA PRO A 181 8.39 -7.57 29.45
C PRO A 181 9.08 -7.34 30.80
N ASP A 182 9.61 -6.12 31.01
CA ASP A 182 10.23 -5.67 32.26
C ASP A 182 9.24 -5.69 33.41
N MET A 183 8.02 -5.16 33.18
CA MET A 183 6.95 -5.15 34.18
C MET A 183 6.39 -6.54 34.46
N MET A 184 6.25 -7.38 33.41
CA MET A 184 5.84 -8.78 33.58
C MET A 184 6.80 -9.54 34.50
N LYS A 185 8.11 -9.31 34.35
CA LYS A 185 9.14 -9.93 35.19
C LYS A 185 9.14 -9.32 36.61
N PHE A 186 9.02 -7.99 36.71
CA PHE A 186 9.07 -7.28 37.99
C PHE A 186 7.91 -7.68 38.92
N TYR A 187 6.69 -7.79 38.38
CA TYR A 187 5.50 -8.18 39.15
C TYR A 187 5.22 -9.69 39.12
N GLU A 188 6.16 -10.50 38.61
CA GLU A 188 6.06 -11.97 38.49
C GLU A 188 4.76 -12.45 37.81
N ILE A 189 4.28 -11.68 36.79
CA ILE A 189 3.01 -11.95 36.12
C ILE A 189 3.11 -13.20 35.24
N PRO A 190 2.25 -14.21 35.46
CA PRO A 190 2.24 -15.41 34.64
C PRO A 190 1.98 -15.14 33.17
N ILE A 191 2.63 -15.93 32.27
CA ILE A 191 2.44 -15.83 30.83
C ILE A 191 0.95 -15.96 30.43
N SER A 192 0.19 -16.79 31.15
CA SER A 192 -1.25 -16.99 30.93
C SER A 192 -2.07 -15.71 31.05
N GLN A 193 -1.59 -14.70 31.79
CA GLN A 193 -2.31 -13.43 31.98
C GLN A 193 -2.06 -12.40 30.87
N ARG A 194 -1.12 -12.65 29.97
CA ARG A 194 -0.77 -11.69 28.91
C ARG A 194 -1.96 -11.26 28.06
N ASN A 195 -2.83 -12.18 27.69
CA ASN A 195 -4.00 -11.86 26.90
C ASN A 195 -5.02 -10.99 27.64
N ASN A 196 -5.19 -11.20 28.94
CA ASN A 196 -6.06 -10.38 29.77
C ASN A 196 -5.52 -8.96 29.90
N ILE A 197 -4.21 -8.83 30.15
CA ILE A 197 -3.53 -7.54 30.24
C ILE A 197 -3.61 -6.77 28.92
N LYS A 198 -3.38 -7.45 27.76
CA LYS A 198 -3.55 -6.82 26.43
C LYS A 198 -4.98 -6.32 26.17
N LYS A 199 -5.97 -6.91 26.82
CA LYS A 199 -7.38 -6.50 26.74
C LYS A 199 -7.75 -5.42 27.75
N GLY A 200 -6.78 -4.90 28.53
CA GLY A 200 -7.00 -3.80 29.47
C GLY A 200 -7.16 -4.22 30.93
N ALA A 201 -6.94 -5.49 31.29
CA ALA A 201 -7.04 -5.91 32.68
C ALA A 201 -5.85 -5.39 33.50
N ASP A 202 -6.14 -4.93 34.70
CA ASP A 202 -5.16 -4.67 35.75
C ASP A 202 -4.61 -5.99 36.29
N TRP A 203 -3.49 -5.91 37.00
CA TRP A 203 -2.90 -7.06 37.67
C TRP A 203 -2.97 -6.89 39.21
N VAL A 204 -3.45 -7.92 39.90
CA VAL A 204 -3.43 -7.95 41.37
C VAL A 204 -2.30 -8.86 41.82
N THR A 205 -1.36 -8.31 42.59
CA THR A 205 -0.22 -9.06 43.13
C THR A 205 -0.66 -10.04 44.23
N SER A 206 0.23 -10.95 44.65
CA SER A 206 0.00 -11.86 45.77
C SER A 206 -0.24 -11.16 47.11
N GLU A 207 0.20 -9.90 47.25
CA GLU A 207 0.02 -9.06 48.43
C GLU A 207 -1.26 -8.22 48.39
N GLY A 208 -2.05 -8.36 47.30
CA GLY A 208 -3.32 -7.62 47.13
C GLY A 208 -3.18 -6.22 46.54
N GLU A 209 -1.97 -5.81 46.11
CA GLU A 209 -1.77 -4.54 45.41
C GLU A 209 -2.28 -4.63 43.97
N THR A 210 -3.10 -3.64 43.55
CA THR A 210 -3.57 -3.54 42.17
C THR A 210 -2.62 -2.69 41.33
N ILE A 211 -2.06 -3.28 40.30
CA ILE A 211 -1.18 -2.62 39.32
C ILE A 211 -2.01 -2.23 38.11
N PRO A 212 -2.18 -0.92 37.83
CA PRO A 212 -2.95 -0.44 36.70
C PRO A 212 -2.39 -0.93 35.36
N ASN A 213 -3.27 -1.26 34.40
CA ASN A 213 -2.92 -1.77 33.06
C ASN A 213 -1.91 -0.86 32.33
N GLU A 214 -2.05 0.46 32.45
CA GLU A 214 -1.17 1.46 31.84
C GLU A 214 0.33 1.27 32.20
N ARG A 215 0.62 0.69 33.36
CA ARG A 215 2.00 0.36 33.76
C ARG A 215 2.52 -0.91 33.11
N LEU A 216 1.63 -1.78 32.66
CA LEU A 216 1.94 -3.13 32.15
C LEU A 216 2.05 -3.18 30.64
N VAL A 217 1.56 -2.17 29.93
CA VAL A 217 1.55 -2.11 28.46
C VAL A 217 2.10 -0.78 27.94
N THR A 218 2.50 -0.79 26.66
CA THR A 218 2.68 0.40 25.84
C THR A 218 1.57 0.43 24.77
N PRO A 219 1.18 1.62 24.26
CA PRO A 219 0.17 1.73 23.23
C PRO A 219 0.44 0.81 22.05
N ALA A 220 -0.63 0.37 21.38
CA ALA A 220 -0.55 -0.32 20.10
C ALA A 220 0.14 0.56 19.04
N ASP A 221 0.70 -0.08 18.03
CA ASP A 221 1.24 0.66 16.87
C ASP A 221 0.11 1.45 16.18
N PRO A 222 0.41 2.66 15.64
CA PRO A 222 -0.56 3.42 14.86
C PRO A 222 -1.00 2.60 13.65
N VAL A 223 -2.26 2.75 13.27
CA VAL A 223 -2.81 2.17 12.04
C VAL A 223 -2.35 3.05 10.88
N ARG A 224 -1.70 2.45 9.88
CA ARG A 224 -1.23 3.15 8.68
C ARG A 224 -2.05 2.75 7.47
N SER A 225 -2.08 3.65 6.47
CA SER A 225 -2.88 3.49 5.27
C SER A 225 -2.20 4.03 4.02
N TYR A 226 -2.39 3.32 2.92
CA TYR A 226 -1.92 3.69 1.60
C TYR A 226 -3.06 3.64 0.60
N ALA A 227 -3.31 4.75 -0.12
CA ALA A 227 -4.28 4.81 -1.19
C ALA A 227 -3.57 4.91 -2.55
N TYR A 228 -4.04 4.13 -3.51
CA TYR A 228 -3.59 4.11 -4.90
C TYR A 228 -4.75 4.55 -5.80
N CYS A 229 -4.69 5.78 -6.29
CA CYS A 229 -5.60 6.36 -7.27
C CYS A 229 -4.84 6.53 -8.58
N SER A 230 -5.00 5.56 -9.48
CA SER A 230 -4.43 5.62 -10.82
C SER A 230 -5.37 6.40 -11.74
N ASP A 231 -5.59 5.98 -12.97
CA ASP A 231 -6.30 6.69 -14.02
C ASP A 231 -7.65 7.21 -13.58
N THR A 232 -7.74 8.53 -13.47
CA THR A 232 -8.99 9.21 -13.11
C THR A 232 -8.95 10.68 -13.54
N ARG A 233 -10.08 11.18 -14.05
CA ARG A 233 -10.27 12.62 -14.07
C ARG A 233 -10.40 13.15 -12.63
N TYR A 234 -10.26 14.46 -12.46
CA TYR A 234 -10.51 15.11 -11.18
C TYR A 234 -11.93 14.86 -10.69
N ILE A 235 -12.10 14.44 -9.45
CA ILE A 235 -13.37 14.18 -8.77
C ILE A 235 -13.43 15.08 -7.55
N ASP A 236 -14.39 16.01 -7.49
CA ASP A 236 -14.48 17.05 -6.47
C ASP A 236 -14.61 16.51 -5.03
N ASP A 237 -15.21 15.35 -4.83
CA ASP A 237 -15.48 14.75 -3.52
C ASP A 237 -14.64 13.50 -3.21
N LEU A 238 -13.66 13.16 -4.07
CA LEU A 238 -12.76 12.01 -3.86
C LEU A 238 -12.06 12.07 -2.49
N TRP A 239 -11.72 13.27 -2.03
CA TRP A 239 -11.07 13.51 -0.75
C TRP A 239 -11.83 12.92 0.45
N GLN A 240 -13.16 12.77 0.36
CA GLN A 240 -13.98 12.20 1.45
C GLN A 240 -13.63 10.72 1.70
N LEU A 241 -13.30 9.98 0.65
CA LEU A 241 -12.89 8.57 0.74
C LEU A 241 -11.42 8.40 1.17
N LEU A 242 -10.64 9.49 1.12
CA LEU A 242 -9.19 9.50 1.38
C LEU A 242 -8.81 10.22 2.67
N GLN A 243 -9.79 10.59 3.51
CA GLN A 243 -9.54 11.37 4.73
C GLN A 243 -8.49 10.72 5.63
N GLY A 244 -7.43 11.48 5.93
CA GLY A 244 -6.38 11.10 6.87
C GLY A 244 -5.53 9.91 6.43
N VAL A 245 -5.52 9.57 5.12
CA VAL A 245 -4.62 8.55 4.58
C VAL A 245 -3.16 8.98 4.74
N ASP A 246 -2.31 8.09 5.23
CA ASP A 246 -0.91 8.42 5.52
C ASP A 246 -0.12 8.68 4.24
N THR A 247 -0.32 7.88 3.19
CA THR A 247 0.32 8.07 1.89
C THR A 247 -0.70 7.87 0.77
N LEU A 248 -0.86 8.87 -0.08
CA LEU A 248 -1.68 8.82 -1.29
C LEU A 248 -0.76 8.78 -2.51
N TYR A 249 -0.91 7.77 -3.37
CA TYR A 249 -0.47 7.85 -4.76
C TYR A 249 -1.65 8.32 -5.61
N HIS A 250 -1.43 9.36 -6.41
CA HIS A 250 -2.43 9.86 -7.33
C HIS A 250 -1.80 10.09 -8.70
N GLU A 251 -2.53 9.71 -9.76
CA GLU A 251 -2.07 10.04 -11.11
C GLU A 251 -1.86 11.55 -11.27
N SER A 252 -0.90 11.90 -12.09
CA SER A 252 -0.54 13.26 -12.48
C SER A 252 -0.04 13.27 -13.92
N THR A 253 -0.87 12.70 -14.79
CA THR A 253 -0.55 12.48 -16.21
C THR A 253 -0.21 13.78 -16.92
N TYR A 254 -0.81 14.90 -16.47
CA TYR A 254 -0.68 16.21 -17.10
C TYR A 254 -0.31 17.30 -16.08
N GLY A 255 0.30 18.38 -16.59
CA GLY A 255 0.40 19.67 -15.92
C GLY A 255 -0.78 20.59 -16.29
N ASP A 256 -0.85 21.77 -15.68
CA ASP A 256 -1.90 22.76 -15.91
C ASP A 256 -1.96 23.25 -17.36
N ASP A 257 -0.82 23.26 -18.06
CA ASP A 257 -0.71 23.60 -19.49
C ASP A 257 -1.51 22.65 -20.38
N HIS A 258 -1.84 21.46 -19.88
CA HIS A 258 -2.60 20.43 -20.56
C HIS A 258 -3.93 20.06 -19.86
N LEU A 259 -4.51 20.95 -19.06
CA LEU A 259 -5.76 20.71 -18.33
C LEU A 259 -6.91 20.25 -19.24
N LYS A 260 -7.03 20.84 -20.46
CA LYS A 260 -8.06 20.43 -21.43
C LYS A 260 -7.86 18.99 -21.92
N GLN A 261 -6.62 18.56 -22.06
CA GLN A 261 -6.28 17.19 -22.42
C GLN A 261 -6.57 16.23 -21.27
N ALA A 262 -6.24 16.62 -20.04
CA ALA A 262 -6.56 15.86 -18.84
C ALA A 262 -8.07 15.57 -18.79
N ASP A 263 -8.90 16.59 -18.89
CA ASP A 263 -10.36 16.44 -18.88
C ASP A 263 -10.88 15.58 -20.06
N LYS A 264 -10.38 15.84 -21.29
CA LYS A 264 -10.77 15.09 -22.49
C LYS A 264 -10.44 13.60 -22.42
N TYR A 265 -9.32 13.26 -21.79
CA TYR A 265 -8.82 11.89 -21.72
C TYR A 265 -9.09 11.20 -20.38
N PHE A 266 -9.84 11.86 -19.48
CA PHE A 266 -10.19 11.36 -18.16
C PHE A 266 -8.97 11.08 -17.30
N HIS A 267 -8.08 12.05 -17.23
CA HIS A 267 -6.92 12.09 -16.36
C HIS A 267 -6.91 13.35 -15.50
N SER A 268 -5.99 13.41 -14.57
CA SER A 268 -5.79 14.56 -13.67
C SER A 268 -4.51 15.32 -13.99
N THR A 269 -4.47 16.60 -13.56
CA THR A 269 -3.22 17.35 -13.48
C THR A 269 -2.53 17.12 -12.12
N ALA A 270 -1.23 17.40 -12.05
CA ALA A 270 -0.47 17.34 -10.81
C ALA A 270 -1.05 18.26 -9.73
N ARG A 271 -1.49 19.47 -10.12
CA ARG A 271 -2.20 20.39 -9.22
C ARG A 271 -3.50 19.79 -8.69
N GLN A 272 -4.31 19.16 -9.54
CA GLN A 272 -5.55 18.52 -9.13
C GLN A 272 -5.30 17.37 -8.14
N ALA A 273 -4.28 16.56 -8.36
CA ALA A 273 -3.84 15.53 -7.40
C ALA A 273 -3.48 16.13 -6.04
N ALA A 274 -2.76 17.26 -6.04
CA ALA A 274 -2.36 17.97 -4.81
C ALA A 274 -3.55 18.62 -4.09
N ILE A 275 -4.53 19.13 -4.81
CA ILE A 275 -5.79 19.65 -4.23
C ILE A 275 -6.52 18.53 -3.49
N VAL A 276 -6.66 17.35 -4.09
CA VAL A 276 -7.27 16.17 -3.43
C VAL A 276 -6.50 15.82 -2.17
N ALA A 277 -5.16 15.75 -2.24
CA ALA A 277 -4.29 15.44 -1.11
C ALA A 277 -4.46 16.43 0.05
N ARG A 278 -4.50 17.73 -0.25
CA ARG A 278 -4.71 18.80 0.73
C ARG A 278 -6.08 18.71 1.38
N GLN A 279 -7.13 18.52 0.58
CA GLN A 279 -8.52 18.43 1.08
C GLN A 279 -8.72 17.19 1.96
N ALA A 280 -8.10 16.06 1.59
CA ALA A 280 -8.15 14.83 2.37
C ALA A 280 -7.28 14.87 3.63
N GLY A 281 -6.37 15.84 3.75
CA GLY A 281 -5.42 15.91 4.86
C GLY A 281 -4.49 14.71 4.91
N VAL A 282 -4.01 14.22 3.74
CA VAL A 282 -3.10 13.09 3.68
C VAL A 282 -1.73 13.43 4.27
N GLY A 283 -1.02 12.43 4.75
CA GLY A 283 0.33 12.64 5.28
C GLY A 283 1.36 12.94 4.19
N LYS A 284 1.26 12.28 3.02
CA LYS A 284 2.22 12.36 1.90
C LYS A 284 1.51 12.10 0.58
N LEU A 285 1.90 12.83 -0.47
CA LEU A 285 1.44 12.60 -1.84
C LEU A 285 2.58 12.06 -2.71
N LEU A 286 2.33 10.98 -3.43
CA LEU A 286 3.19 10.42 -4.46
C LEU A 286 2.55 10.68 -5.83
N LEU A 287 3.26 11.37 -6.71
CA LEU A 287 2.84 11.67 -8.07
C LEU A 287 3.38 10.60 -9.02
N GLY A 288 2.57 10.15 -9.96
CA GLY A 288 2.98 9.18 -10.97
C GLY A 288 2.02 9.11 -12.15
N HIS A 289 2.13 8.06 -12.96
CA HIS A 289 1.39 7.90 -14.22
C HIS A 289 1.71 9.02 -15.22
N PHE A 290 3.01 9.32 -15.37
CA PHE A 290 3.47 10.46 -16.15
C PHE A 290 3.30 10.26 -17.66
N SER A 291 2.80 11.28 -18.35
CA SER A 291 2.75 11.29 -19.80
C SER A 291 4.15 11.32 -20.41
N SER A 292 4.38 10.54 -21.46
CA SER A 292 5.63 10.53 -22.23
C SER A 292 6.01 11.87 -22.83
N ARG A 293 5.14 12.87 -22.82
CA ARG A 293 5.39 14.23 -23.31
C ARG A 293 6.34 15.02 -22.44
N TYR A 294 6.44 14.68 -21.14
CA TYR A 294 7.33 15.35 -20.20
C TYR A 294 8.69 14.67 -20.22
N GLU A 295 9.73 15.43 -20.61
CA GLU A 295 11.12 14.96 -20.51
C GLU A 295 11.64 15.06 -19.07
N ASN A 296 11.04 15.98 -18.28
CA ASN A 296 11.33 16.20 -16.87
C ASN A 296 10.03 16.48 -16.12
N GLU A 297 9.72 15.66 -15.14
CA GLU A 297 8.51 15.72 -14.32
C GLU A 297 8.60 16.77 -13.19
N GLU A 298 9.73 17.44 -13.00
CA GLU A 298 9.88 18.52 -12.00
C GLU A 298 8.84 19.65 -12.19
N VAL A 299 8.40 19.90 -13.42
CA VAL A 299 7.33 20.87 -13.69
C VAL A 299 6.04 20.46 -12.98
N LEU A 300 5.70 19.17 -13.03
CA LEU A 300 4.51 18.61 -12.37
C LEU A 300 4.65 18.68 -10.85
N LEU A 301 5.83 18.37 -10.31
CA LEU A 301 6.12 18.47 -8.89
C LEU A 301 5.98 19.91 -8.38
N ASN A 302 6.48 20.90 -9.13
CA ASN A 302 6.40 22.29 -8.73
C ASN A 302 4.96 22.79 -8.72
N GLU A 303 4.13 22.43 -9.72
CA GLU A 303 2.70 22.73 -9.73
C GLU A 303 1.95 22.10 -8.54
N ALA A 304 2.28 20.84 -8.20
CA ALA A 304 1.67 20.18 -7.07
C ALA A 304 2.07 20.80 -5.72
N LYS A 305 3.33 21.22 -5.57
CA LYS A 305 3.84 21.86 -4.35
C LYS A 305 3.20 23.19 -4.03
N GLU A 306 2.65 23.88 -5.00
CA GLU A 306 1.87 25.12 -4.74
C GLU A 306 0.60 24.84 -3.92
N GLU A 307 0.05 23.62 -3.98
CA GLU A 307 -1.16 23.21 -3.26
C GLU A 307 -0.87 22.32 -2.04
N PHE A 308 0.15 21.46 -2.13
CA PHE A 308 0.51 20.49 -1.08
C PHE A 308 2.01 20.24 -1.05
N GLU A 309 2.71 20.76 -0.02
CA GLU A 309 4.17 20.74 0.06
C GLU A 309 4.77 19.33 0.16
N ASN A 310 4.15 18.43 0.94
CA ASN A 310 4.70 17.09 1.20
C ASN A 310 4.39 16.12 0.03
N CYS A 311 4.81 16.47 -1.18
CA CYS A 311 4.63 15.66 -2.38
C CYS A 311 5.96 15.30 -3.05
N TYR A 312 5.98 14.16 -3.73
CA TYR A 312 7.16 13.53 -4.32
C TYR A 312 6.86 12.94 -5.68
N LEU A 313 7.80 13.07 -6.63
CA LEU A 313 7.78 12.27 -7.85
C LEU A 313 8.13 10.81 -7.52
N THR A 314 7.53 9.89 -8.28
CA THR A 314 7.89 8.47 -8.23
C THR A 314 8.77 8.10 -9.42
N ASN A 315 9.76 7.22 -9.18
CA ASN A 315 10.55 6.59 -10.23
C ASN A 315 10.62 5.08 -9.97
N GLU A 316 10.96 4.33 -11.01
CA GLU A 316 11.19 2.90 -10.87
C GLU A 316 12.29 2.62 -9.85
N MET A 317 12.07 1.61 -9.03
CA MET A 317 12.92 1.19 -7.91
C MET A 317 12.88 2.10 -6.69
N ASP A 318 12.12 3.19 -6.70
CA ASP A 318 11.87 3.95 -5.47
C ASP A 318 11.10 3.11 -4.46
N VAL A 319 11.40 3.34 -3.19
CA VAL A 319 10.74 2.69 -2.05
C VAL A 319 10.35 3.75 -1.04
N PHE A 320 9.05 3.88 -0.80
CA PHE A 320 8.51 4.84 0.16
C PHE A 320 7.98 4.11 1.39
N ASP A 321 8.36 4.59 2.57
CA ASP A 321 7.72 4.18 3.83
C ASP A 321 6.38 4.91 3.98
N VAL A 322 5.35 4.15 4.39
CA VAL A 322 4.01 4.66 4.71
C VAL A 322 3.92 5.09 6.16
#